data_ede78684e618b95fb3ba77adf7e0bb4c
#
_entry.id   ede78684e618b95fb3ba77adf7e0bb4c
#
_cell.length_a   1.000
_cell.length_b   1.000
_cell.length_c   1.000
_cell.angle_alpha   90.00
_cell.angle_beta   90.00
_cell.angle_gamma   90.00
#
_symmetry.space_group_name_H-M   'P 1'
#
loop_
_entity.id
_entity.type
_entity.pdbx_description
1 polymer ?
#
loop_
_entity_poly.entity_id
_entity_poly.type
_entity_poly.pdbx_seq_one_letter_code
_entity_poly.pdbx_strand_id
1 'polypeptide(L)' 'NKPYSGKLMLRVAPEVHAAMATAAEVSGKSINQWASETLLKAVK' A
#
# COMPACT_ATOMS: atom_id res chain seq x y z
N ASN A 1 9.79 6.59 23.00
CA ASN A 1 10.21 6.45 21.61
C ASN A 1 9.44 5.35 20.90
N LYS A 2 8.75 5.72 19.87
CA LYS A 2 7.92 4.76 19.14
C LYS A 2 8.65 4.24 17.92
N PRO A 3 8.93 2.95 17.84
CA PRO A 3 9.54 2.39 16.64
C PRO A 3 8.59 2.35 15.46
N TYR A 4 7.28 2.40 15.71
CA TYR A 4 6.28 2.29 14.64
C TYR A 4 5.31 3.45 14.71
N SER A 5 5.41 4.35 13.73
CA SER A 5 4.60 5.57 13.73
C SER A 5 3.37 5.47 12.82
N GLY A 6 3.28 4.43 12.03
CA GLY A 6 2.23 4.30 11.04
C GLY A 6 2.59 4.91 9.71
N LYS A 7 3.78 5.50 9.61
CA LYS A 7 4.29 6.01 8.35
C LYS A 7 5.33 5.06 7.81
N LEU A 8 5.19 4.72 6.55
CA LEU A 8 6.06 3.75 5.93
C LEU A 8 6.36 4.20 4.51
N MET A 9 7.63 4.28 4.18
CA MET A 9 8.05 4.61 2.83
C MET A 9 8.59 3.34 2.18
N LEU A 10 7.99 2.96 1.07
CA LEU A 10 8.39 1.78 0.33
C LEU A 10 8.95 2.19 -1.02
N ARG A 11 10.02 1.51 -1.40
CA ARG A 11 10.59 1.66 -2.73
C ARG A 11 10.22 0.44 -3.54
N VAL A 12 9.48 0.66 -4.60
CA VAL A 12 9.04 -0.42 -5.47
C VAL A 12 9.39 -0.07 -6.90
N ALA A 13 9.44 -1.08 -7.74
CA ALA A 13 9.67 -0.84 -9.16
C ALA A 13 8.54 0.00 -9.74
N PRO A 14 8.82 0.85 -10.73
CA PRO A 14 7.75 1.68 -11.31
C PRO A 14 6.57 0.89 -11.82
N GLU A 15 6.80 -0.29 -12.38
CA GLU A 15 5.71 -1.15 -12.85
C GLU A 15 4.81 -1.57 -11.71
N VAL A 16 5.41 -1.88 -10.56
CA VAL A 16 4.65 -2.29 -9.39
C VAL A 16 3.84 -1.12 -8.86
N HIS A 17 4.44 0.05 -8.82
CA HIS A 17 3.72 1.25 -8.38
C HIS A 17 2.50 1.51 -9.28
N ALA A 18 2.69 1.42 -10.58
CA ALA A 18 1.59 1.64 -11.52
C ALA A 18 0.49 0.61 -11.34
N ALA A 19 0.88 -0.65 -11.14
CA ALA A 19 -0.10 -1.72 -10.94
C ALA A 19 -0.89 -1.51 -9.65
N MET A 20 -0.22 -1.05 -8.60
CA MET A 20 -0.88 -0.77 -7.33
C MET A 20 -1.89 0.36 -7.48
N ALA A 21 -1.50 1.42 -8.19
CA ALA A 21 -2.39 2.55 -8.40
C ALA A 21 -3.63 2.13 -9.16
N THR A 22 -3.45 1.31 -10.19
CA THR A 22 -4.56 0.80 -10.98
C THR A 22 -5.48 -0.08 -10.14
N ALA A 23 -4.89 -0.98 -9.35
CA ALA A 23 -5.68 -1.87 -8.50
C ALA A 23 -6.49 -1.09 -7.48
N ALA A 24 -5.89 -0.06 -6.89
CA ALA A 24 -6.59 0.77 -5.92
C ALA A 24 -7.75 1.50 -6.58
N GLU A 25 -7.51 2.03 -7.78
CA GLU A 25 -8.53 2.75 -8.51
C GLU A 25 -9.71 1.85 -8.86
N VAL A 26 -9.43 0.66 -9.35
CA VAL A 26 -10.47 -0.32 -9.67
C VAL A 26 -11.28 -0.69 -8.44
N SER A 27 -10.62 -0.74 -7.29
CA SER A 27 -11.29 -1.06 -6.03
C SER A 27 -12.04 0.11 -5.43
N GLY A 28 -11.90 1.30 -6.00
CA GLY A 28 -12.54 2.49 -5.47
C GLY A 28 -11.90 3.01 -4.20
N LYS A 29 -10.62 2.73 -4.01
CA LYS A 29 -9.89 3.13 -2.81
C LYS A 29 -8.69 3.97 -3.18
N SER A 30 -8.19 4.76 -2.21
CA SER A 30 -6.91 5.41 -2.41
C SER A 30 -5.82 4.34 -2.38
N ILE A 31 -4.67 4.66 -2.99
CA ILE A 31 -3.57 3.71 -3.02
C ILE A 31 -3.10 3.40 -1.59
N ASN A 32 -3.16 4.39 -0.71
CA ASN A 32 -2.77 4.20 0.68
C ASN A 32 -3.72 3.22 1.38
N GLN A 33 -5.01 3.38 1.18
CA GLN A 33 -6.00 2.51 1.79
C GLN A 33 -5.89 1.09 1.22
N TRP A 34 -5.75 0.99 -0.09
CA TRP A 34 -5.60 -0.31 -0.75
C TRP A 34 -4.37 -1.03 -0.24
N ALA A 35 -3.25 -0.31 -0.14
CA ALA A 35 -2.01 -0.90 0.32
C ALA A 35 -2.11 -1.36 1.77
N SER A 36 -2.73 -0.56 2.63
CA SER A 36 -2.90 -0.92 4.03
C SER A 36 -3.66 -2.23 4.18
N GLU A 37 -4.75 -2.36 3.44
CA GLU A 37 -5.57 -3.56 3.52
C GLU A 37 -4.85 -4.77 2.97
N THR A 38 -4.12 -4.58 1.87
CA THR A 38 -3.38 -5.67 1.26
C THR A 38 -2.27 -6.16 2.18
N LEU A 39 -1.53 -5.23 2.77
CA LEU A 39 -0.45 -5.59 3.68
C LEU A 39 -1.00 -6.27 4.93
N LEU A 40 -2.14 -5.83 5.41
CA LEU A 40 -2.75 -6.46 6.57
C LEU A 40 -3.06 -7.93 6.29
N LYS A 41 -3.58 -8.21 5.10
CA LYS A 41 -3.85 -9.59 4.72
C LYS A 41 -2.58 -10.41 4.63
N ALA A 42 -1.51 -9.79 4.15
CA ALA A 42 -0.25 -10.50 3.96
C ALA A 42 0.40 -10.91 5.28
N VAL A 43 0.19 -10.12 6.33
CA VAL A 43 0.84 -10.38 7.63
C VAL A 43 -0.05 -11.11 8.62
N LYS A 44 -1.28 -11.43 8.25
CA LYS A 44 -2.19 -12.14 9.14
C LYS A 44 -2.11 -13.64 9.01
#